data_5c7cbcd83f26383bab5ea8b240e3447c
#
_entry.id   5c7cbcd83f26383bab5ea8b240e3447c
#
_cell.length_a   1.000
_cell.length_b   1.000
_cell.length_c   1.000
_cell.angle_alpha   90.00
_cell.angle_beta   90.00
_cell.angle_gamma   90.00
#
_symmetry.space_group_name_H-M   'P 1'
#
loop_
_entity.id
_entity.type
_entity.pdbx_description
1 polymer ?
#
loop_
_entity_poly.entity_id
_entity_poly.type
_entity_poly.pdbx_seq_one_letter_code
_entity_poly.pdbx_strand_id
1 'polypeptide(L)'
;MTITTINPQRRSLLRAASASVAGLSVGAPALAATGQASAIDQAWARAQGIVDQFKTPLVFPQRDFNITAYGAKPCKTIMVAGYVAHHEMGQVSTPAPGASDCYAAIAAAIAACSAAGGGRVLIPAGNWLVKGPIVLKSNVNVHLAKGAHVYFSNDPDDFAKYGEYDCGANGKLVISRWQSNDCLNYSPMVYAYGQTNIALTGEDWTSIIDGQGGVPQANGDAWWDWKGKRKAGPRQHQAQNLVNPNNPKSIRDVAPGLSDAQVALMEGKDDKWRTDEAYLPTLSEAGVPAAQRIFGRGHWLRPCMVEFIGCSNVLLQGYQLNAAPFWQHHPVNCSKLEIRKVLMESLGPNSDGFDPEACNTVLVEGCTFNSGDDCIAIKAGKNLDTQFGPTQNVVIQNCVMNSGHGGVTLGSEMSGGIQHVYAQNIEFRNAHWATDPLNTAIRMKTNMNRGGFLRHFYVRNVTMPNGVSLKPLVYKPLPGSPIPPNAVGSSAGAVVTIDCDYAPTADNVRTRPPIVENIHISGVKVGNVQTKDGPRSCYQALLLLGPVDFDYNGDKPAEILPIRDVTITDCDFGTPVNAAQPWFLYNVRNVKLTNVTIAGKVHDTTLSA
;
A
#
# COMPACT_ATOMS: atom_id res chain seq x y z
N MET A 1 -17.29 -28.16 16.36
CA MET A 1 -17.00 -26.83 16.96
C MET A 1 -18.11 -25.89 16.56
N THR A 2 -18.90 -25.42 17.50
CA THR A 2 -20.06 -24.57 17.24
C THR A 2 -19.55 -23.15 17.04
N ILE A 3 -19.52 -22.70 15.79
CA ILE A 3 -19.23 -21.30 15.45
C ILE A 3 -20.47 -20.49 15.83
N THR A 4 -20.33 -19.64 16.82
CA THR A 4 -21.38 -18.70 17.23
C THR A 4 -21.73 -17.80 16.04
N THR A 5 -22.97 -17.86 15.63
CA THR A 5 -23.53 -17.16 14.46
C THR A 5 -23.28 -15.65 14.56
N ILE A 6 -22.75 -15.09 13.49
CA ILE A 6 -22.58 -13.65 13.28
C ILE A 6 -23.95 -12.97 13.47
N ASN A 7 -24.02 -11.98 14.36
CA ASN A 7 -25.20 -11.18 14.65
C ASN A 7 -25.80 -10.59 13.35
N PRO A 8 -27.05 -10.89 12.99
CA PRO A 8 -27.68 -10.47 11.74
C PRO A 8 -27.86 -8.94 11.59
N GLN A 9 -27.80 -8.20 12.68
CA GLN A 9 -27.96 -6.73 12.65
C GLN A 9 -26.79 -5.97 12.01
N ARG A 10 -25.62 -6.59 11.85
CA ARG A 10 -24.47 -5.97 11.15
C ARG A 10 -24.53 -6.13 9.61
N ARG A 11 -25.45 -6.92 9.07
CA ARG A 11 -25.63 -7.10 7.61
C ARG A 11 -26.47 -6.01 6.93
N SER A 12 -27.21 -5.19 7.67
CA SER A 12 -28.15 -4.21 7.11
C SER A 12 -27.55 -2.85 6.76
N LEU A 13 -26.31 -2.56 7.14
CA LEU A 13 -25.66 -1.28 6.84
C LEU A 13 -24.96 -1.19 5.47
N LEU A 14 -24.98 -2.26 4.69
CA LEU A 14 -24.29 -2.34 3.38
C LEU A 14 -25.20 -2.19 2.15
N ARG A 15 -26.49 -1.81 2.34
CA ARG A 15 -27.42 -1.62 1.22
C ARG A 15 -28.23 -0.34 1.35
N ALA A 16 -27.63 0.80 1.20
CA ALA A 16 -28.37 2.03 0.87
C ALA A 16 -27.43 3.15 0.42
N ALA A 17 -27.17 3.24 -0.86
CA ALA A 17 -26.86 4.49 -1.55
C ALA A 17 -26.87 4.29 -3.07
N SER A 18 -28.05 4.11 -3.64
CA SER A 18 -28.30 4.42 -5.04
C SER A 18 -29.60 5.22 -5.09
N ALA A 19 -29.51 6.53 -5.06
CA ALA A 19 -30.62 7.44 -5.33
C ALA A 19 -30.30 8.26 -6.57
N SER A 20 -31.14 8.07 -7.58
CA SER A 20 -31.24 8.81 -8.81
C SER A 20 -31.59 10.28 -8.58
N VAL A 21 -30.91 11.18 -9.25
CA VAL A 21 -31.29 12.60 -9.35
C VAL A 21 -31.96 12.80 -10.71
N ALA A 22 -33.25 13.08 -10.69
CA ALA A 22 -34.02 13.54 -11.84
C ALA A 22 -33.82 15.05 -12.03
N GLY A 23 -33.63 15.47 -13.29
CA GLY A 23 -33.37 16.84 -13.64
C GLY A 23 -34.61 17.74 -13.59
N LEU A 24 -34.36 19.01 -13.25
CA LEU A 24 -35.23 20.14 -13.52
C LEU A 24 -34.48 21.14 -14.40
N SER A 25 -34.98 21.30 -15.60
CA SER A 25 -34.52 22.32 -16.54
C SER A 25 -35.22 23.66 -16.26
N VAL A 26 -34.47 24.66 -15.90
CA VAL A 26 -34.91 26.07 -15.92
C VAL A 26 -34.00 26.81 -16.89
N GLY A 27 -34.57 27.41 -17.90
CA GLY A 27 -33.84 28.21 -18.90
C GLY A 27 -33.26 29.49 -18.28
N ALA A 28 -32.03 29.77 -18.64
CA ALA A 28 -31.35 31.04 -18.33
C ALA A 28 -30.79 31.68 -19.60
N PRO A 29 -30.67 33.02 -19.63
CA PRO A 29 -30.34 33.78 -20.83
C PRO A 29 -28.87 33.62 -21.26
N ALA A 30 -28.64 33.77 -22.53
CA ALA A 30 -27.31 33.69 -23.16
C ALA A 30 -26.36 34.73 -22.54
N LEU A 31 -25.36 34.22 -21.85
CA LEU A 31 -24.13 34.94 -21.48
C LEU A 31 -23.01 34.56 -22.42
N ALA A 32 -22.21 35.55 -22.77
CA ALA A 32 -21.11 35.50 -23.72
C ALA A 32 -20.20 34.28 -23.53
N ALA A 33 -19.65 33.76 -24.63
CA ALA A 33 -18.71 32.66 -24.71
C ALA A 33 -17.51 32.82 -23.77
N THR A 34 -17.63 32.34 -22.55
CA THR A 34 -16.46 31.97 -21.75
C THR A 34 -16.00 30.62 -22.28
N GLY A 35 -14.75 30.53 -22.76
CA GLY A 35 -14.17 29.30 -23.27
C GLY A 35 -14.42 28.14 -22.31
N GLN A 36 -14.98 27.05 -22.81
CA GLN A 36 -15.29 25.87 -22.03
C GLN A 36 -13.98 25.30 -21.45
N ALA A 37 -13.89 25.19 -20.11
CA ALA A 37 -12.72 24.64 -19.45
C ALA A 37 -12.37 23.25 -20.06
N SER A 38 -11.08 23.02 -20.32
CA SER A 38 -10.64 21.72 -20.83
C SER A 38 -11.00 20.57 -19.87
N ALA A 39 -11.08 19.35 -20.38
CA ALA A 39 -11.33 18.17 -19.54
C ALA A 39 -10.26 18.04 -18.42
N ILE A 40 -9.02 18.44 -18.70
CA ILE A 40 -7.92 18.46 -17.72
C ILE A 40 -8.15 19.53 -16.65
N ASP A 41 -8.59 20.74 -17.04
CA ASP A 41 -8.93 21.79 -16.05
C ASP A 41 -10.08 21.38 -15.14
N GLN A 42 -11.09 20.73 -15.69
CA GLN A 42 -12.21 20.17 -14.91
C GLN A 42 -11.74 19.09 -13.94
N ALA A 43 -10.78 18.23 -14.36
CA ALA A 43 -10.18 17.22 -13.50
C ALA A 43 -9.43 17.85 -12.32
N TRP A 44 -8.65 18.91 -12.55
CA TRP A 44 -7.96 19.62 -11.48
C TRP A 44 -8.91 20.44 -10.59
N ALA A 45 -9.99 20.97 -11.12
CA ALA A 45 -11.06 21.56 -10.32
C ALA A 45 -11.72 20.52 -9.40
N ARG A 46 -11.93 19.30 -9.88
CA ARG A 46 -12.39 18.18 -9.06
C ARG A 46 -11.39 17.85 -7.95
N ALA A 47 -10.08 17.80 -8.24
CA ALA A 47 -9.04 17.59 -7.25
C ALA A 47 -9.09 18.66 -6.16
N GLN A 48 -9.24 19.93 -6.54
CA GLN A 48 -9.40 21.03 -5.57
C GLN A 48 -10.66 20.86 -4.72
N GLY A 49 -11.77 20.44 -5.31
CA GLY A 49 -13.00 20.12 -4.56
C GLY A 49 -12.85 19.00 -3.55
N ILE A 50 -11.94 18.03 -3.81
CA ILE A 50 -11.59 16.99 -2.82
C ILE A 50 -10.79 17.62 -1.67
N VAL A 51 -9.75 18.41 -1.95
CA VAL A 51 -8.95 19.12 -0.93
C VAL A 51 -9.82 20.01 -0.05
N ASP A 52 -10.78 20.68 -0.65
CA ASP A 52 -11.68 21.60 0.05
C ASP A 52 -12.54 20.91 1.11
N GLN A 53 -12.81 19.62 0.99
CA GLN A 53 -13.53 18.84 1.99
C GLN A 53 -12.74 18.67 3.31
N PHE A 54 -11.42 18.90 3.27
CA PHE A 54 -10.53 18.82 4.42
C PHE A 54 -10.13 20.18 5.01
N LYS A 55 -10.70 21.29 4.52
CA LYS A 55 -10.47 22.63 5.08
C LYS A 55 -11.03 22.78 6.48
N THR A 56 -12.09 22.06 6.80
CA THR A 56 -12.62 21.99 8.17
C THR A 56 -11.93 20.82 8.88
N PRO A 57 -11.06 21.09 9.87
CA PRO A 57 -10.37 20.05 10.60
C PRO A 57 -11.32 19.12 11.34
N LEU A 58 -10.94 17.84 11.46
CA LEU A 58 -11.59 16.91 12.36
C LEU A 58 -11.28 17.33 13.81
N VAL A 59 -12.31 17.57 14.60
CA VAL A 59 -12.16 18.02 15.98
C VAL A 59 -12.68 16.98 16.97
N PHE A 60 -12.06 16.94 18.14
CA PHE A 60 -12.41 16.05 19.25
C PHE A 60 -12.77 16.87 20.48
N PRO A 61 -13.59 16.35 21.40
CA PRO A 61 -13.85 17.01 22.68
C PRO A 61 -12.55 17.34 23.41
N GLN A 62 -12.48 18.55 24.00
CA GLN A 62 -11.29 19.08 24.68
C GLN A 62 -11.12 18.44 26.08
N ARG A 63 -10.74 17.15 26.10
CA ARG A 63 -10.44 16.39 27.30
C ARG A 63 -9.42 15.31 27.02
N ASP A 64 -8.45 15.21 27.92
CA ASP A 64 -7.35 14.30 27.82
C ASP A 64 -7.51 13.10 28.78
N PHE A 65 -7.21 11.92 28.26
CA PHE A 65 -7.12 10.69 28.99
C PHE A 65 -5.65 10.23 28.95
N ASN A 66 -4.86 10.73 29.92
CA ASN A 66 -3.44 10.44 29.98
C ASN A 66 -3.20 8.99 30.40
N ILE A 67 -2.46 8.20 29.61
CA ILE A 67 -2.21 6.79 29.86
C ILE A 67 -1.57 6.50 31.22
N THR A 68 -0.81 7.46 31.78
CA THR A 68 -0.20 7.32 33.11
C THR A 68 -1.23 7.24 34.21
N ALA A 69 -2.37 7.91 34.09
CA ALA A 69 -3.49 7.82 35.01
C ALA A 69 -4.14 6.42 35.04
N TYR A 70 -3.90 5.62 34.02
CA TYR A 70 -4.36 4.23 33.87
C TYR A 70 -3.28 3.20 34.19
N GLY A 71 -2.12 3.65 34.68
CA GLY A 71 -1.05 2.76 35.14
C GLY A 71 0.08 2.52 34.15
N ALA A 72 0.11 3.21 33.00
CA ALA A 72 1.24 3.13 32.08
C ALA A 72 2.52 3.67 32.76
N LYS A 73 3.64 2.99 32.52
CA LYS A 73 4.95 3.37 33.06
C LYS A 73 5.97 3.43 31.90
N PRO A 74 6.74 4.53 31.79
CA PRO A 74 7.78 4.62 30.78
C PRO A 74 8.89 3.61 31.03
N CYS A 75 9.58 3.19 29.98
CA CYS A 75 10.66 2.22 30.04
C CYS A 75 12.00 2.84 29.63
N LYS A 76 13.08 2.15 29.98
CA LYS A 76 14.41 2.39 29.40
C LYS A 76 14.54 1.60 28.12
N THR A 77 15.44 2.04 27.24
CA THR A 77 15.79 1.35 26.01
C THR A 77 17.24 0.89 26.01
N ILE A 78 17.54 -0.10 25.19
CA ILE A 78 18.88 -0.60 24.91
C ILE A 78 19.08 -0.69 23.40
N MET A 79 20.33 -0.74 22.97
CA MET A 79 20.70 -1.02 21.58
C MET A 79 20.99 -2.51 21.44
N VAL A 80 20.44 -3.12 20.40
CA VAL A 80 20.68 -4.53 20.06
C VAL A 80 21.04 -4.64 18.57
N ALA A 81 21.74 -5.71 18.21
CA ALA A 81 21.97 -6.02 16.81
C ALA A 81 20.64 -6.40 16.14
N GLY A 82 20.32 -5.77 15.04
CA GLY A 82 19.08 -6.01 14.29
C GLY A 82 19.20 -5.47 12.86
N TYR A 83 18.10 -5.49 12.11
CA TYR A 83 18.07 -4.93 10.77
C TYR A 83 17.70 -3.46 10.82
N VAL A 84 18.52 -2.62 10.20
CA VAL A 84 18.23 -1.19 9.95
C VAL A 84 17.58 -0.98 8.58
N ALA A 85 17.80 -1.93 7.66
CA ALA A 85 17.15 -2.01 6.34
C ALA A 85 17.03 -3.48 5.92
N HIS A 86 16.34 -3.76 4.83
CA HIS A 86 15.99 -5.11 4.36
C HIS A 86 17.16 -6.12 4.36
N HIS A 87 18.36 -5.70 4.03
CA HIS A 87 19.55 -6.55 3.96
C HIS A 87 20.73 -6.02 4.77
N GLU A 88 20.48 -5.02 5.61
CA GLU A 88 21.52 -4.31 6.35
C GLU A 88 21.35 -4.51 7.85
N MET A 89 22.40 -5.04 8.49
CA MET A 89 22.48 -5.21 9.93
C MET A 89 23.11 -3.97 10.56
N GLY A 90 22.55 -3.56 11.70
CA GLY A 90 23.04 -2.42 12.47
C GLY A 90 22.64 -2.52 13.93
N GLN A 91 22.65 -1.38 14.61
CA GLN A 91 22.16 -1.25 15.98
C GLN A 91 20.77 -0.62 15.96
N VAL A 92 19.80 -1.30 16.58
CA VAL A 92 18.41 -0.85 16.68
C VAL A 92 18.02 -0.68 18.15
N SER A 93 17.21 0.35 18.42
CA SER A 93 16.71 0.61 19.76
C SER A 93 15.52 -0.29 20.07
N THR A 94 15.47 -0.84 21.29
CA THR A 94 14.36 -1.63 21.78
C THR A 94 14.17 -1.43 23.29
N PRO A 95 12.97 -1.63 23.86
CA PRO A 95 12.77 -1.60 25.31
C PRO A 95 13.69 -2.56 26.03
N ALA A 96 14.24 -2.11 27.16
CA ALA A 96 15.11 -2.94 27.99
C ALA A 96 14.34 -4.13 28.57
N PRO A 97 15.01 -5.26 28.84
CA PRO A 97 14.41 -6.40 29.52
C PRO A 97 13.74 -5.98 30.85
N GLY A 98 12.53 -6.48 31.09
CA GLY A 98 11.73 -6.10 32.27
C GLY A 98 10.94 -4.80 32.13
N ALA A 99 10.93 -4.17 30.95
CA ALA A 99 10.07 -3.02 30.68
C ALA A 99 8.59 -3.35 30.95
N SER A 100 7.87 -2.42 31.55
CA SER A 100 6.45 -2.57 31.83
C SER A 100 5.64 -2.51 30.54
N ASP A 101 4.71 -3.44 30.37
CA ASP A 101 3.74 -3.40 29.28
C ASP A 101 2.66 -2.34 29.55
N CYS A 102 2.45 -1.45 28.61
CA CYS A 102 1.46 -0.38 28.66
C CYS A 102 0.14 -0.71 27.93
N TYR A 103 0.00 -1.91 27.35
CA TYR A 103 -1.17 -2.30 26.58
C TYR A 103 -2.49 -2.08 27.34
N ALA A 104 -2.59 -2.64 28.55
CA ALA A 104 -3.82 -2.56 29.36
C ALA A 104 -4.17 -1.12 29.73
N ALA A 105 -3.18 -0.29 30.05
CA ALA A 105 -3.36 1.11 30.38
C ALA A 105 -3.87 1.92 29.18
N ILE A 106 -3.29 1.71 28.00
CA ILE A 106 -3.74 2.38 26.76
C ILE A 106 -5.15 1.92 26.39
N ALA A 107 -5.45 0.62 26.47
CA ALA A 107 -6.78 0.09 26.18
C ALA A 107 -7.84 0.65 27.13
N ALA A 108 -7.52 0.78 28.44
CA ALA A 108 -8.40 1.38 29.43
C ALA A 108 -8.63 2.88 29.18
N ALA A 109 -7.59 3.63 28.81
CA ALA A 109 -7.71 5.04 28.46
C ALA A 109 -8.59 5.25 27.23
N ILE A 110 -8.43 4.42 26.18
CA ILE A 110 -9.29 4.44 24.96
C ILE A 110 -10.74 4.10 25.33
N ALA A 111 -10.97 3.09 26.16
CA ALA A 111 -12.31 2.72 26.62
C ALA A 111 -12.99 3.84 27.40
N ALA A 112 -12.28 4.47 28.34
CA ALA A 112 -12.77 5.59 29.13
C ALA A 112 -13.06 6.82 28.26
N CYS A 113 -12.18 7.16 27.31
CA CYS A 113 -12.36 8.24 26.35
C CYS A 113 -13.61 8.02 25.49
N SER A 114 -13.76 6.84 24.93
CA SER A 114 -14.93 6.46 24.13
C SER A 114 -16.23 6.51 24.94
N ALA A 115 -16.24 5.96 26.16
CA ALA A 115 -17.39 5.98 27.07
C ALA A 115 -17.80 7.41 27.47
N ALA A 116 -16.85 8.33 27.55
CA ALA A 116 -17.11 9.74 27.80
C ALA A 116 -17.62 10.52 26.56
N GLY A 117 -17.85 9.84 25.44
CA GLY A 117 -18.28 10.46 24.18
C GLY A 117 -17.14 11.04 23.33
N GLY A 118 -15.89 10.63 23.59
CA GLY A 118 -14.71 10.99 22.83
C GLY A 118 -13.77 11.96 23.51
N GLY A 119 -12.66 12.24 22.87
CA GLY A 119 -11.59 13.10 23.36
C GLY A 119 -10.23 12.65 22.84
N ARG A 120 -9.19 12.97 23.59
CA ARG A 120 -7.79 12.65 23.28
C ARG A 120 -7.19 11.69 24.31
N VAL A 121 -6.73 10.53 23.84
CA VAL A 121 -5.90 9.63 24.64
C VAL A 121 -4.46 10.11 24.49
N LEU A 122 -3.90 10.66 25.58
CA LEU A 122 -2.58 11.28 25.56
C LEU A 122 -1.50 10.26 25.95
N ILE A 123 -0.54 10.05 25.05
CA ILE A 123 0.71 9.35 25.30
C ILE A 123 1.79 10.42 25.53
N PRO A 124 2.25 10.65 26.78
CA PRO A 124 3.20 11.72 27.07
C PRO A 124 4.62 11.38 26.60
N ALA A 125 5.53 12.36 26.65
CA ALA A 125 6.94 12.17 26.35
C ALA A 125 7.54 11.00 27.15
N GLY A 126 8.41 10.21 26.50
CA GLY A 126 9.04 9.02 27.08
C GLY A 126 8.92 7.81 26.17
N ASN A 127 9.51 6.69 26.60
CA ASN A 127 9.48 5.41 25.87
C ASN A 127 8.44 4.49 26.48
N TRP A 128 7.57 3.91 25.64
CA TRP A 128 6.42 3.13 26.06
C TRP A 128 6.40 1.78 25.33
N LEU A 129 6.53 0.67 26.07
CA LEU A 129 6.38 -0.69 25.49
C LEU A 129 4.90 -1.07 25.44
N VAL A 130 4.44 -1.54 24.29
CA VAL A 130 3.05 -1.99 24.08
C VAL A 130 3.06 -3.42 23.53
N LYS A 131 2.56 -4.36 24.35
CA LYS A 131 2.48 -5.79 24.01
C LYS A 131 1.07 -6.18 23.56
N GLY A 132 0.66 -5.61 22.44
CA GLY A 132 -0.63 -5.84 21.81
C GLY A 132 -1.06 -4.68 20.94
N PRO A 133 -2.24 -4.74 20.32
CA PRO A 133 -2.70 -3.71 19.40
C PRO A 133 -3.26 -2.48 20.13
N ILE A 134 -3.02 -1.29 19.59
CA ILE A 134 -3.80 -0.10 19.93
C ILE A 134 -5.06 -0.10 19.06
N VAL A 135 -6.22 -0.39 19.67
CA VAL A 135 -7.50 -0.49 18.97
C VAL A 135 -8.31 0.79 19.17
N LEU A 136 -8.43 1.60 18.09
CA LEU A 136 -9.17 2.86 18.14
C LEU A 136 -10.68 2.62 18.17
N LYS A 137 -11.37 3.54 18.86
CA LYS A 137 -12.84 3.61 18.92
C LYS A 137 -13.33 4.95 18.37
N SER A 138 -14.56 5.00 17.95
CA SER A 138 -15.17 6.22 17.41
C SER A 138 -15.05 7.41 18.37
N ASN A 139 -14.81 8.59 17.81
CA ASN A 139 -14.59 9.86 18.48
C ASN A 139 -13.32 9.92 19.36
N VAL A 140 -12.34 9.04 19.14
CA VAL A 140 -11.09 8.99 19.88
C VAL A 140 -9.92 9.42 19.01
N ASN A 141 -9.12 10.34 19.52
CA ASN A 141 -7.80 10.69 18.99
C ASN A 141 -6.72 10.10 19.91
N VAL A 142 -5.95 9.12 19.44
CA VAL A 142 -4.71 8.70 20.11
C VAL A 142 -3.62 9.68 19.72
N HIS A 143 -3.09 10.40 20.71
CA HIS A 143 -2.19 11.52 20.51
C HIS A 143 -0.86 11.31 21.23
N LEU A 144 0.22 11.38 20.48
CA LEU A 144 1.58 11.31 20.97
C LEU A 144 2.11 12.74 21.21
N ALA A 145 2.46 13.05 22.45
CA ALA A 145 3.17 14.29 22.75
C ALA A 145 4.56 14.31 22.09
N LYS A 146 5.14 15.48 21.97
CA LYS A 146 6.52 15.65 21.53
C LYS A 146 7.47 14.79 22.37
N GLY A 147 8.31 13.99 21.70
CA GLY A 147 9.24 13.07 22.37
C GLY A 147 8.59 11.81 22.96
N ALA A 148 7.33 11.51 22.65
CA ALA A 148 6.73 10.21 22.91
C ALA A 148 7.23 9.17 21.90
N HIS A 149 7.70 8.03 22.39
CA HIS A 149 8.14 6.93 21.55
C HIS A 149 7.46 5.63 21.97
N VAL A 150 6.53 5.15 21.17
CA VAL A 150 5.81 3.90 21.38
C VAL A 150 6.53 2.79 20.66
N TYR A 151 7.03 1.81 21.40
CA TYR A 151 7.63 0.59 20.89
C TYR A 151 6.60 -0.54 20.96
N PHE A 152 6.21 -1.06 19.81
CA PHE A 152 5.41 -2.27 19.79
C PHE A 152 6.25 -3.50 20.08
N SER A 153 5.61 -4.54 20.60
CA SER A 153 6.26 -5.84 20.80
C SER A 153 6.72 -6.41 19.45
N ASN A 154 7.90 -7.02 19.46
CA ASN A 154 8.38 -7.84 18.33
C ASN A 154 7.96 -9.31 18.44
N ASP A 155 7.21 -9.69 19.50
CA ASP A 155 6.67 -11.04 19.69
C ASP A 155 5.31 -11.16 18.99
N PRO A 156 5.17 -12.02 17.95
CA PRO A 156 3.90 -12.25 17.27
C PRO A 156 2.76 -12.69 18.20
N ASP A 157 3.10 -13.44 19.25
CA ASP A 157 2.11 -13.93 20.19
C ASP A 157 1.37 -12.82 20.93
N ASP A 158 1.99 -11.66 21.11
CA ASP A 158 1.36 -10.51 21.71
C ASP A 158 0.20 -9.96 20.85
N PHE A 159 0.20 -10.20 19.55
CA PHE A 159 -0.85 -9.80 18.61
C PHE A 159 -1.87 -10.90 18.29
N ALA A 160 -1.68 -12.10 18.88
CA ALA A 160 -2.63 -13.21 18.80
C ALA A 160 -3.41 -13.42 20.10
N LYS A 161 -3.40 -12.44 21.03
CA LYS A 161 -4.06 -12.55 22.36
C LYS A 161 -5.39 -11.80 22.44
N TYR A 162 -5.57 -10.76 21.63
CA TYR A 162 -6.60 -9.76 21.85
C TYR A 162 -7.61 -9.63 20.73
N GLY A 163 -7.57 -10.50 19.72
CA GLY A 163 -8.51 -10.49 18.61
C GLY A 163 -9.93 -10.95 19.00
N GLU A 164 -10.91 -10.54 18.19
CA GLU A 164 -12.33 -10.86 18.43
C GLU A 164 -12.67 -12.33 18.09
N TYR A 165 -11.87 -13.00 17.25
CA TYR A 165 -12.13 -14.33 16.73
C TYR A 165 -11.21 -15.34 17.41
N ASP A 166 -11.79 -16.22 18.23
CA ASP A 166 -11.05 -17.33 18.82
C ASP A 166 -10.84 -18.43 17.78
N CYS A 167 -9.62 -18.53 17.27
CA CYS A 167 -9.22 -19.50 16.25
C CYS A 167 -8.39 -20.66 16.86
N GLY A 168 -8.59 -20.98 18.13
CA GLY A 168 -7.95 -22.10 18.81
C GLY A 168 -6.43 -21.97 18.84
N ALA A 169 -5.72 -22.94 18.28
CA ALA A 169 -4.25 -22.95 18.25
C ALA A 169 -3.64 -21.75 17.52
N ASN A 170 -4.33 -21.19 16.53
CA ASN A 170 -3.87 -20.03 15.76
C ASN A 170 -3.95 -18.72 16.56
N GLY A 171 -4.66 -18.70 17.70
CA GLY A 171 -4.80 -17.54 18.59
C GLY A 171 -6.13 -16.81 18.43
N LYS A 172 -6.23 -15.67 19.14
CA LYS A 172 -7.34 -14.73 18.99
C LYS A 172 -6.98 -13.71 17.92
N LEU A 173 -7.64 -13.80 16.78
CA LEU A 173 -7.34 -13.09 15.55
C LEU A 173 -8.36 -11.98 15.27
N VAL A 174 -8.04 -11.11 14.32
CA VAL A 174 -8.95 -10.07 13.82
C VAL A 174 -9.22 -10.27 12.33
N ILE A 175 -10.27 -9.65 11.83
CA ILE A 175 -10.41 -9.45 10.39
C ILE A 175 -9.31 -8.49 9.93
N SER A 176 -8.48 -8.95 9.02
CA SER A 176 -7.39 -8.20 8.40
C SER A 176 -7.42 -8.41 6.89
N ARG A 177 -6.67 -7.58 6.16
CA ARG A 177 -6.59 -7.68 4.72
C ARG A 177 -5.14 -7.69 4.27
N TRP A 178 -4.63 -8.88 3.99
CA TRP A 178 -3.23 -9.06 3.64
C TRP A 178 -3.04 -9.11 2.13
N GLN A 179 -2.22 -8.21 1.58
CA GLN A 179 -2.06 -8.02 0.14
C GLN A 179 -3.40 -8.03 -0.61
N SER A 180 -4.36 -7.28 -0.08
CA SER A 180 -5.70 -7.12 -0.67
C SER A 180 -6.57 -8.39 -0.70
N ASN A 181 -6.27 -9.38 0.11
CA ASN A 181 -7.15 -10.53 0.37
C ASN A 181 -7.57 -10.56 1.84
N ASP A 182 -8.88 -10.71 2.08
CA ASP A 182 -9.42 -10.81 3.44
C ASP A 182 -9.02 -12.11 4.12
N CYS A 183 -8.69 -12.03 5.41
CA CYS A 183 -8.36 -13.19 6.24
C CYS A 183 -8.58 -12.89 7.73
N LEU A 184 -8.50 -13.92 8.55
CA LEU A 184 -8.28 -13.81 9.99
C LEU A 184 -6.78 -13.94 10.25
N ASN A 185 -6.17 -12.90 10.83
CA ASN A 185 -4.72 -12.84 11.05
C ASN A 185 -4.39 -12.16 12.38
N TYR A 186 -3.11 -12.12 12.73
CA TYR A 186 -2.58 -11.26 13.79
C TYR A 186 -3.16 -9.86 13.66
N SER A 187 -3.52 -9.25 14.80
CA SER A 187 -3.96 -7.86 14.77
C SER A 187 -2.86 -6.95 14.23
N PRO A 188 -3.17 -5.99 13.36
CA PRO A 188 -2.31 -4.86 13.09
C PRO A 188 -1.94 -4.13 14.39
N MET A 189 -0.80 -3.45 14.42
CA MET A 189 -0.30 -2.80 15.63
C MET A 189 -1.20 -1.63 16.07
N VAL A 190 -1.71 -0.86 15.11
CA VAL A 190 -2.78 0.12 15.34
C VAL A 190 -3.96 -0.27 14.45
N TYR A 191 -5.10 -0.53 15.06
CA TYR A 191 -6.24 -1.14 14.38
C TYR A 191 -7.55 -0.40 14.64
N ALA A 192 -8.40 -0.35 13.63
CA ALA A 192 -9.79 0.08 13.77
C ALA A 192 -10.68 -0.64 12.75
N TYR A 193 -11.88 -1.02 13.16
CA TYR A 193 -12.86 -1.65 12.30
C TYR A 193 -14.23 -0.99 12.45
N GLY A 194 -14.77 -0.42 11.35
CA GLY A 194 -16.08 0.19 11.33
C GLY A 194 -16.25 1.42 12.24
N GLN A 195 -15.16 2.19 12.46
CA GLN A 195 -15.17 3.34 13.35
C GLN A 195 -15.34 4.65 12.58
N THR A 196 -15.81 5.67 13.27
CA THR A 196 -15.95 7.02 12.69
C THR A 196 -15.35 8.08 13.60
N ASN A 197 -14.83 9.16 13.01
CA ASN A 197 -14.14 10.25 13.73
C ASN A 197 -12.99 9.68 14.58
N ILE A 198 -12.00 9.09 13.94
CA ILE A 198 -10.82 8.53 14.60
C ILE A 198 -9.56 9.26 14.16
N ALA A 199 -8.61 9.40 15.06
CA ALA A 199 -7.33 9.96 14.75
C ALA A 199 -6.15 9.26 15.44
N LEU A 200 -5.01 9.26 14.75
CA LEU A 200 -3.69 9.02 15.30
C LEU A 200 -2.85 10.24 14.99
N THR A 201 -2.44 10.98 16.04
CA THR A 201 -1.74 12.25 15.84
C THR A 201 -0.49 12.35 16.69
N GLY A 202 0.48 13.13 16.24
CA GLY A 202 1.68 13.51 16.98
C GLY A 202 1.90 15.03 16.90
N GLU A 203 2.71 15.55 17.80
CA GLU A 203 3.05 16.98 17.81
C GLU A 203 4.10 17.31 16.74
N ASP A 204 5.07 16.42 16.53
CA ASP A 204 6.07 16.52 15.47
C ASP A 204 6.71 15.13 15.22
N TRP A 205 7.71 15.05 14.37
CA TRP A 205 8.38 13.78 14.03
C TRP A 205 9.24 13.17 15.16
N THR A 206 9.30 13.81 16.33
CA THR A 206 9.81 13.17 17.56
C THR A 206 8.73 12.40 18.31
N SER A 207 7.48 12.47 17.85
CA SER A 207 6.36 11.62 18.27
C SER A 207 6.40 10.35 17.42
N ILE A 208 6.93 9.25 17.94
CA ILE A 208 7.31 8.08 17.16
C ILE A 208 6.45 6.87 17.53
N ILE A 209 6.00 6.12 16.53
CA ILE A 209 5.51 4.76 16.67
C ILE A 209 6.47 3.81 15.95
N ASP A 210 6.94 2.79 16.64
CA ASP A 210 7.99 1.89 16.17
C ASP A 210 7.50 0.44 16.20
N GLY A 211 7.43 -0.16 15.01
CA GLY A 211 6.94 -1.54 14.81
C GLY A 211 7.96 -2.61 15.12
N GLN A 212 9.21 -2.25 15.45
CA GLN A 212 10.29 -3.17 15.78
C GLN A 212 10.52 -4.27 14.72
N GLY A 213 10.23 -3.95 13.45
CA GLY A 213 10.24 -4.92 12.33
C GLY A 213 11.58 -5.62 12.12
N GLY A 214 12.69 -4.92 12.40
CA GLY A 214 14.05 -5.44 12.30
C GLY A 214 14.65 -5.98 13.60
N VAL A 215 13.92 -5.92 14.73
CA VAL A 215 14.41 -6.38 16.03
C VAL A 215 14.23 -7.89 16.18
N PRO A 216 15.29 -8.65 16.56
CA PRO A 216 15.19 -10.09 16.77
C PRO A 216 14.18 -10.48 17.85
N GLN A 217 13.34 -11.45 17.55
CA GLN A 217 12.43 -12.15 18.45
C GLN A 217 13.21 -13.15 19.33
N ALA A 218 12.55 -13.79 20.28
CA ALA A 218 13.16 -14.77 21.18
C ALA A 218 13.75 -15.99 20.42
N ASN A 219 13.13 -16.40 19.31
CA ASN A 219 13.65 -17.44 18.41
C ASN A 219 14.78 -16.93 17.51
N GLY A 220 15.05 -15.64 17.57
CA GLY A 220 16.07 -14.89 16.87
C GLY A 220 15.71 -14.46 15.46
N ASP A 221 14.49 -14.73 14.94
CA ASP A 221 13.96 -14.14 13.72
C ASP A 221 13.44 -12.73 14.02
N ALA A 222 13.35 -11.88 12.99
CA ALA A 222 12.64 -10.62 13.05
C ALA A 222 11.38 -10.67 12.17
N TRP A 223 10.46 -9.73 12.31
CA TRP A 223 9.32 -9.63 11.40
C TRP A 223 9.77 -9.59 9.93
N TRP A 224 10.85 -8.88 9.64
CA TRP A 224 11.36 -8.77 8.27
C TRP A 224 11.93 -10.08 7.73
N ASP A 225 12.33 -10.99 8.58
CA ASP A 225 12.76 -12.34 8.17
C ASP A 225 11.60 -13.17 7.59
N TRP A 226 10.37 -12.90 7.99
CA TRP A 226 9.20 -13.61 7.49
C TRP A 226 8.93 -13.42 6.00
N LYS A 227 9.52 -12.38 5.37
CA LYS A 227 9.48 -12.23 3.91
C LYS A 227 10.26 -13.33 3.17
N GLY A 228 11.19 -14.00 3.81
CA GLY A 228 11.97 -15.09 3.20
C GLY A 228 12.93 -14.65 2.10
N LYS A 229 13.37 -13.40 2.08
CA LYS A 229 14.32 -12.87 1.09
C LYS A 229 15.79 -12.90 1.53
N ARG A 230 16.11 -13.49 2.66
CA ARG A 230 17.47 -13.54 3.17
C ARG A 230 18.35 -14.41 2.29
N LYS A 231 19.49 -13.91 1.85
CA LYS A 231 20.38 -14.59 0.91
C LYS A 231 21.40 -15.53 1.56
N ALA A 232 21.69 -15.37 2.86
CA ALA A 232 22.68 -16.17 3.57
C ALA A 232 22.50 -16.11 5.09
N GLY A 233 22.98 -17.15 5.80
CA GLY A 233 23.00 -17.24 7.26
C GLY A 233 22.14 -18.37 7.81
N PRO A 234 22.20 -18.65 9.14
CA PRO A 234 21.47 -19.75 9.77
C PRO A 234 19.94 -19.60 9.72
N ARG A 235 19.47 -18.41 9.32
CA ARG A 235 18.05 -18.10 9.17
C ARG A 235 17.69 -17.76 7.76
N GLN A 236 18.31 -18.44 6.83
CA GLN A 236 17.90 -18.40 5.44
C GLN A 236 16.45 -18.91 5.35
N HIS A 237 15.53 -18.02 5.06
CA HIS A 237 14.19 -18.14 5.31
C HIS A 237 13.43 -19.10 4.73
N GLN A 238 12.86 -19.63 5.55
CA GLN A 238 11.89 -20.67 5.24
C GLN A 238 10.52 -20.34 5.81
N ALA A 239 10.48 -19.33 6.67
CA ALA A 239 9.32 -19.05 7.46
C ALA A 239 8.07 -18.80 6.61
N GLN A 240 8.13 -17.99 5.58
CA GLN A 240 6.93 -17.75 4.77
C GLN A 240 6.59 -18.89 3.80
N ASN A 241 7.38 -19.97 3.79
CA ASN A 241 7.33 -20.93 2.72
C ASN A 241 6.34 -22.06 2.89
N LEU A 242 5.91 -22.36 4.09
CA LEU A 242 5.07 -23.53 4.32
C LEU A 242 3.87 -23.19 5.19
N VAL A 243 2.69 -23.60 4.72
CA VAL A 243 1.45 -23.53 5.52
C VAL A 243 1.53 -24.45 6.72
N ASN A 244 2.15 -25.62 6.56
CA ASN A 244 2.47 -26.53 7.64
C ASN A 244 3.88 -27.09 7.41
N PRO A 245 4.92 -26.49 8.03
CA PRO A 245 6.29 -26.88 7.80
C PRO A 245 6.61 -28.32 8.21
N ASN A 246 5.87 -28.85 9.16
CA ASN A 246 6.16 -30.16 9.73
C ASN A 246 5.40 -31.30 9.05
N ASN A 247 4.25 -31.02 8.42
CA ASN A 247 3.42 -32.05 7.84
C ASN A 247 2.43 -31.58 6.77
N PRO A 248 2.85 -30.96 5.68
CA PRO A 248 1.94 -30.53 4.63
C PRO A 248 1.60 -31.72 3.71
N LYS A 249 0.74 -32.63 4.15
CA LYS A 249 0.38 -33.82 3.36
C LYS A 249 -0.57 -33.48 2.24
N SER A 250 -1.62 -32.73 2.54
CA SER A 250 -2.62 -32.30 1.57
C SER A 250 -3.24 -30.97 1.98
N ILE A 251 -3.93 -30.33 1.06
CA ILE A 251 -4.68 -29.11 1.38
C ILE A 251 -5.80 -29.39 2.40
N ARG A 252 -6.37 -30.61 2.41
CA ARG A 252 -7.40 -31.00 3.38
C ARG A 252 -6.90 -31.11 4.80
N ASP A 253 -5.61 -31.49 4.98
CA ASP A 253 -5.00 -31.53 6.31
C ASP A 253 -4.87 -30.13 6.90
N VAL A 254 -4.69 -29.12 6.03
CA VAL A 254 -4.52 -27.73 6.41
C VAL A 254 -5.87 -26.99 6.52
N ALA A 255 -6.81 -27.31 5.64
CA ALA A 255 -8.12 -26.70 5.54
C ALA A 255 -9.23 -27.75 5.34
N PRO A 256 -9.54 -28.54 6.37
CA PRO A 256 -10.47 -29.69 6.25
C PRO A 256 -11.91 -29.29 5.89
N GLY A 257 -12.27 -28.03 6.06
CA GLY A 257 -13.61 -27.51 5.71
C GLY A 257 -13.82 -27.18 4.23
N LEU A 258 -12.79 -27.32 3.38
CA LEU A 258 -12.93 -27.03 1.95
C LEU A 258 -13.75 -28.09 1.23
N SER A 259 -14.58 -27.66 0.26
CA SER A 259 -15.29 -28.55 -0.66
C SER A 259 -14.32 -29.22 -1.65
N ASP A 260 -14.77 -30.32 -2.28
CA ASP A 260 -13.96 -31.01 -3.30
C ASP A 260 -13.59 -30.11 -4.47
N ALA A 261 -14.50 -29.23 -4.91
CA ALA A 261 -14.25 -28.26 -5.96
C ALA A 261 -13.17 -27.23 -5.58
N GLN A 262 -13.19 -26.75 -4.34
CA GLN A 262 -12.16 -25.83 -3.82
C GLN A 262 -10.79 -26.53 -3.74
N VAL A 263 -10.74 -27.76 -3.24
CA VAL A 263 -9.50 -28.56 -3.16
C VAL A 263 -8.90 -28.76 -4.55
N ALA A 264 -9.71 -29.20 -5.52
CA ALA A 264 -9.25 -29.43 -6.90
C ALA A 264 -8.68 -28.13 -7.54
N LEU A 265 -9.31 -26.98 -7.28
CA LEU A 265 -8.81 -25.70 -7.78
C LEU A 265 -7.45 -25.33 -7.19
N MET A 266 -7.19 -25.68 -5.94
CA MET A 266 -5.95 -25.33 -5.24
C MET A 266 -4.82 -26.32 -5.54
N GLU A 267 -5.08 -27.62 -5.53
CA GLU A 267 -4.03 -28.65 -5.73
C GLU A 267 -3.46 -28.66 -7.15
N GLY A 268 -4.22 -28.24 -8.15
CA GLY A 268 -3.75 -28.16 -9.53
C GLY A 268 -2.74 -27.03 -9.83
N LYS A 269 -2.21 -26.37 -8.81
CA LYS A 269 -1.42 -25.14 -8.96
C LYS A 269 0.03 -25.27 -8.46
N ASP A 270 0.74 -26.31 -8.85
CA ASP A 270 2.17 -26.52 -8.54
C ASP A 270 2.51 -26.44 -7.03
N ASP A 271 1.61 -26.92 -6.18
CA ASP A 271 1.75 -26.87 -4.71
C ASP A 271 1.99 -25.44 -4.14
N LYS A 272 1.65 -24.39 -4.87
CA LYS A 272 1.84 -23.01 -4.41
C LYS A 272 1.08 -22.67 -3.13
N TRP A 273 0.00 -23.40 -2.83
CA TRP A 273 -0.72 -23.31 -1.57
C TRP A 273 0.16 -23.60 -0.33
N ARG A 274 1.35 -24.17 -0.51
CA ARG A 274 2.29 -24.49 0.57
C ARG A 274 3.00 -23.27 1.15
N THR A 275 2.91 -22.10 0.51
CA THR A 275 3.44 -20.85 1.05
C THR A 275 2.28 -19.97 1.47
N ASP A 276 2.35 -19.32 2.62
CA ASP A 276 1.26 -18.44 3.09
C ASP A 276 0.96 -17.30 2.10
N GLU A 277 1.98 -16.71 1.50
CA GLU A 277 1.85 -15.65 0.49
C GLU A 277 1.07 -16.11 -0.76
N ALA A 278 1.13 -17.37 -1.11
CA ALA A 278 0.38 -17.96 -2.22
C ALA A 278 -0.93 -18.64 -1.76
N TYR A 279 -0.94 -19.18 -0.55
CA TYR A 279 -2.10 -19.86 0.03
C TYR A 279 -3.30 -18.95 0.17
N LEU A 280 -3.13 -17.77 0.75
CA LEU A 280 -4.23 -16.82 0.93
C LEU A 280 -4.87 -16.36 -0.41
N PRO A 281 -4.10 -15.91 -1.44
CA PRO A 281 -4.69 -15.61 -2.74
C PRO A 281 -5.39 -16.81 -3.39
N THR A 282 -4.86 -18.02 -3.21
CA THR A 282 -5.47 -19.23 -3.76
C THR A 282 -6.81 -19.56 -3.07
N LEU A 283 -6.91 -19.34 -1.75
CA LEU A 283 -8.19 -19.43 -1.03
C LEU A 283 -9.21 -18.42 -1.54
N SER A 284 -8.79 -17.19 -1.82
CA SER A 284 -9.64 -16.17 -2.44
C SER A 284 -10.13 -16.59 -3.81
N GLU A 285 -9.23 -17.07 -4.67
CA GLU A 285 -9.55 -17.56 -6.01
C GLU A 285 -10.51 -18.75 -5.98
N ALA A 286 -10.39 -19.62 -4.98
CA ALA A 286 -11.30 -20.73 -4.74
C ALA A 286 -12.66 -20.32 -4.15
N GLY A 287 -12.88 -19.04 -3.85
CA GLY A 287 -14.11 -18.53 -3.25
C GLY A 287 -14.31 -18.93 -1.79
N VAL A 288 -13.25 -19.31 -1.08
CA VAL A 288 -13.31 -19.64 0.35
C VAL A 288 -13.71 -18.40 1.14
N PRO A 289 -14.73 -18.46 2.01
CA PRO A 289 -15.14 -17.31 2.82
C PRO A 289 -14.00 -16.78 3.72
N ALA A 290 -13.88 -15.47 3.88
CA ALA A 290 -12.84 -14.84 4.68
C ALA A 290 -12.73 -15.39 6.12
N ALA A 291 -13.86 -15.71 6.75
CA ALA A 291 -13.91 -16.32 8.08
C ALA A 291 -13.30 -17.73 8.18
N GLN A 292 -13.04 -18.38 7.05
CA GLN A 292 -12.39 -19.69 6.97
C GLN A 292 -10.90 -19.58 6.55
N ARG A 293 -10.43 -18.38 6.23
CA ARG A 293 -9.04 -18.11 5.88
C ARG A 293 -8.27 -17.74 7.15
N ILE A 294 -7.93 -18.74 7.95
CA ILE A 294 -7.36 -18.57 9.29
C ILE A 294 -5.85 -18.66 9.21
N PHE A 295 -5.18 -17.62 9.70
CA PHE A 295 -3.74 -17.49 9.82
C PHE A 295 -3.36 -17.25 11.30
N GLY A 296 -2.35 -16.48 11.63
CA GLY A 296 -1.89 -16.30 13.01
C GLY A 296 -0.80 -17.30 13.36
N ARG A 297 -0.78 -17.87 14.58
CA ARG A 297 0.26 -18.80 14.99
C ARG A 297 0.42 -19.96 14.02
N GLY A 298 1.66 -20.27 13.69
CA GLY A 298 2.00 -21.30 12.69
C GLY A 298 1.99 -20.80 11.24
N HIS A 299 1.68 -19.52 11.04
CA HIS A 299 1.69 -18.84 9.76
C HIS A 299 2.53 -17.56 9.82
N TRP A 300 2.99 -17.09 8.65
CA TRP A 300 3.97 -16.00 8.55
C TRP A 300 3.47 -14.79 7.75
N LEU A 301 2.18 -14.50 7.81
CA LEU A 301 1.62 -13.26 7.28
C LEU A 301 1.84 -12.14 8.29
N ARG A 302 2.82 -11.29 8.01
CA ARG A 302 3.16 -10.14 8.85
C ARG A 302 1.98 -9.17 8.94
N PRO A 303 1.61 -8.66 10.14
CA PRO A 303 0.56 -7.65 10.25
C PRO A 303 1.01 -6.31 9.65
N CYS A 304 0.07 -5.55 9.09
CA CYS A 304 0.28 -4.13 8.81
C CYS A 304 0.54 -3.36 10.10
N MET A 305 1.23 -2.22 10.01
CA MET A 305 1.44 -1.42 11.22
C MET A 305 0.20 -0.63 11.61
N VAL A 306 -0.41 0.10 10.67
CA VAL A 306 -1.68 0.80 10.87
C VAL A 306 -2.67 0.28 9.86
N GLU A 307 -3.75 -0.37 10.31
CA GLU A 307 -4.80 -0.86 9.41
C GLU A 307 -6.17 -0.44 9.94
N PHE A 308 -6.89 0.33 9.15
CA PHE A 308 -8.25 0.77 9.44
C PHE A 308 -9.19 0.24 8.37
N ILE A 309 -10.21 -0.52 8.76
CA ILE A 309 -11.15 -1.16 7.84
C ILE A 309 -12.54 -0.57 8.01
N GLY A 310 -13.15 -0.07 6.92
CA GLY A 310 -14.52 0.45 6.94
C GLY A 310 -14.72 1.68 7.80
N CYS A 311 -13.68 2.51 7.97
CA CYS A 311 -13.72 3.69 8.83
C CYS A 311 -14.06 4.96 8.03
N SER A 312 -14.59 5.97 8.71
CA SER A 312 -14.89 7.26 8.10
C SER A 312 -14.44 8.44 8.97
N ASN A 313 -14.14 9.58 8.33
CA ASN A 313 -13.53 10.74 8.99
C ASN A 313 -12.27 10.34 9.78
N VAL A 314 -11.21 10.01 9.05
CA VAL A 314 -9.94 9.50 9.61
C VAL A 314 -8.86 10.56 9.46
N LEU A 315 -8.14 10.84 10.54
CA LEU A 315 -6.98 11.74 10.55
C LEU A 315 -5.72 11.04 11.03
N LEU A 316 -4.69 11.05 10.19
CA LEU A 316 -3.33 10.59 10.49
C LEU A 316 -2.40 11.79 10.36
N GLN A 317 -1.76 12.27 11.45
CA GLN A 317 -1.04 13.54 11.35
C GLN A 317 0.14 13.67 12.32
N GLY A 318 1.27 14.17 11.80
CA GLY A 318 2.30 14.85 12.60
C GLY A 318 3.21 13.94 13.40
N TYR A 319 3.30 12.66 13.08
CA TYR A 319 4.16 11.69 13.76
C TYR A 319 5.16 11.05 12.79
N GLN A 320 6.11 10.32 13.35
CA GLN A 320 7.02 9.45 12.62
C GLN A 320 6.62 7.98 12.86
N LEU A 321 6.66 7.18 11.79
CA LEU A 321 6.48 5.75 11.85
C LEU A 321 7.80 5.05 11.52
N ASN A 322 8.26 4.15 12.40
CA ASN A 322 9.52 3.43 12.23
C ASN A 322 9.28 1.92 12.08
N ALA A 323 10.16 1.30 11.29
CA ALA A 323 10.40 -0.15 11.26
C ALA A 323 9.10 -1.00 11.29
N ALA A 324 8.16 -0.71 10.41
CA ALA A 324 6.92 -1.46 10.28
C ALA A 324 7.20 -2.95 9.95
N PRO A 325 6.43 -3.90 10.48
CA PRO A 325 6.57 -5.31 10.10
C PRO A 325 6.27 -5.58 8.63
N PHE A 326 5.30 -4.84 8.08
CA PHE A 326 4.77 -4.93 6.73
C PHE A 326 4.37 -3.52 6.25
N TRP A 327 3.30 -3.36 5.48
CA TRP A 327 2.79 -2.06 5.04
C TRP A 327 2.60 -1.10 6.22
N GLN A 328 3.09 0.13 6.06
CA GLN A 328 3.10 1.10 7.16
C GLN A 328 1.68 1.60 7.48
N HIS A 329 0.94 2.01 6.45
CA HIS A 329 -0.45 2.44 6.60
C HIS A 329 -1.32 1.78 5.53
N HIS A 330 -2.30 1.01 5.96
CA HIS A 330 -3.23 0.30 5.09
C HIS A 330 -4.69 0.59 5.47
N PRO A 331 -5.23 1.75 5.09
CA PRO A 331 -6.65 1.99 5.22
C PRO A 331 -7.43 1.25 4.12
N VAL A 332 -8.45 0.49 4.51
CA VAL A 332 -9.29 -0.33 3.64
C VAL A 332 -10.73 0.13 3.72
N ASN A 333 -11.37 0.39 2.57
CA ASN A 333 -12.77 0.83 2.51
C ASN A 333 -13.05 2.03 3.45
N CYS A 334 -12.09 2.93 3.55
CA CYS A 334 -12.22 4.14 4.35
C CYS A 334 -12.72 5.31 3.50
N SER A 335 -13.42 6.24 4.13
CA SER A 335 -13.91 7.45 3.47
C SER A 335 -13.57 8.71 4.26
N LYS A 336 -13.30 9.81 3.52
CA LYS A 336 -12.85 11.07 4.10
C LYS A 336 -11.63 10.86 5.01
N LEU A 337 -10.56 10.36 4.40
CA LEU A 337 -9.30 10.01 5.04
C LEU A 337 -8.25 11.06 4.72
N GLU A 338 -7.59 11.54 5.75
CA GLU A 338 -6.52 12.51 5.63
C GLU A 338 -5.25 12.01 6.30
N ILE A 339 -4.12 12.07 5.57
CA ILE A 339 -2.79 11.84 6.13
C ILE A 339 -1.90 13.06 5.84
N ARG A 340 -1.40 13.69 6.90
CA ARG A 340 -0.64 14.95 6.81
C ARG A 340 0.63 14.93 7.63
N LYS A 341 1.72 15.44 7.03
CA LYS A 341 3.00 15.68 7.74
C LYS A 341 3.48 14.47 8.55
N VAL A 342 3.28 13.27 8.00
CA VAL A 342 3.79 12.02 8.58
C VAL A 342 5.12 11.70 7.90
N LEU A 343 6.11 11.29 8.70
CA LEU A 343 7.36 10.73 8.22
C LEU A 343 7.27 9.20 8.29
N MET A 344 7.30 8.55 7.14
CA MET A 344 7.38 7.10 6.99
C MET A 344 8.85 6.72 6.94
N GLU A 345 9.34 6.04 7.98
CA GLU A 345 10.75 5.66 8.14
C GLU A 345 10.85 4.14 8.34
N SER A 346 10.70 3.39 7.25
CA SER A 346 10.79 1.93 7.31
C SER A 346 11.42 1.36 6.05
N LEU A 347 12.64 0.88 6.16
CA LEU A 347 13.43 0.33 5.05
C LEU A 347 13.37 -1.21 4.98
N GLY A 348 12.39 -1.82 5.64
CA GLY A 348 12.15 -3.25 5.61
C GLY A 348 11.47 -3.74 4.33
N PRO A 349 11.39 -5.06 4.14
CA PRO A 349 10.73 -5.64 2.96
C PRO A 349 9.21 -5.42 3.03
N ASN A 350 8.61 -4.99 1.91
CA ASN A 350 7.20 -4.64 1.81
C ASN A 350 6.76 -3.57 2.84
N SER A 351 7.63 -2.63 3.15
CA SER A 351 7.28 -1.49 3.99
C SER A 351 6.81 -0.31 3.15
N ASP A 352 5.79 -0.56 2.32
CA ASP A 352 5.08 0.48 1.57
C ASP A 352 4.59 1.54 2.55
N GLY A 353 4.71 2.84 2.19
CA GLY A 353 4.44 3.93 3.13
C GLY A 353 2.95 4.14 3.37
N PHE A 354 2.15 4.20 2.30
CA PHE A 354 0.72 4.44 2.37
C PHE A 354 -0.04 3.71 1.26
N ASP A 355 -0.85 2.75 1.65
CA ASP A 355 -1.59 1.84 0.77
C ASP A 355 -3.11 1.98 0.93
N PRO A 356 -3.73 3.06 0.42
CA PRO A 356 -5.17 3.18 0.49
C PRO A 356 -5.83 2.17 -0.44
N GLU A 357 -6.70 1.33 0.11
CA GLU A 357 -7.39 0.28 -0.62
C GLU A 357 -8.90 0.46 -0.59
N ALA A 358 -9.56 0.49 -1.76
CA ALA A 358 -10.99 0.71 -1.90
C ALA A 358 -11.49 1.96 -1.13
N CYS A 359 -10.63 2.95 -0.96
CA CYS A 359 -10.91 4.19 -0.24
C CYS A 359 -11.54 5.24 -1.15
N ASN A 360 -12.34 6.13 -0.56
CA ASN A 360 -12.95 7.23 -1.27
C ASN A 360 -12.76 8.56 -0.54
N THR A 361 -12.34 9.58 -1.28
CA THR A 361 -12.05 10.91 -0.73
C THR A 361 -10.86 10.86 0.23
N VAL A 362 -9.65 10.84 -0.34
CA VAL A 362 -8.38 10.71 0.36
C VAL A 362 -7.50 11.92 0.06
N LEU A 363 -6.91 12.50 1.10
CA LEU A 363 -5.89 13.54 0.97
C LEU A 363 -4.59 13.06 1.61
N VAL A 364 -3.50 13.07 0.83
CA VAL A 364 -2.12 12.86 1.28
C VAL A 364 -1.37 14.16 1.12
N GLU A 365 -0.94 14.79 2.21
CA GLU A 365 -0.35 16.12 2.14
C GLU A 365 0.87 16.30 3.04
N GLY A 366 1.97 16.80 2.45
CA GLY A 366 3.16 17.19 3.20
C GLY A 366 3.89 16.04 3.88
N CYS A 367 3.70 14.80 3.42
CA CYS A 367 4.34 13.62 3.96
C CYS A 367 5.73 13.41 3.36
N THR A 368 6.61 12.74 4.11
CA THR A 368 7.96 12.36 3.67
C THR A 368 8.10 10.84 3.76
N PHE A 369 8.68 10.23 2.72
CA PHE A 369 8.78 8.78 2.59
C PHE A 369 10.24 8.33 2.48
N ASN A 370 10.64 7.45 3.40
CA ASN A 370 11.81 6.59 3.36
C ASN A 370 11.31 5.15 3.46
N SER A 371 10.98 4.57 2.32
CA SER A 371 10.30 3.26 2.25
C SER A 371 11.22 2.21 1.63
N GLY A 372 11.14 1.00 2.13
CA GLY A 372 11.82 -0.17 1.56
C GLY A 372 11.03 -0.87 0.44
N ASP A 373 9.82 -0.38 0.14
CA ASP A 373 9.00 -0.76 -1.01
C ASP A 373 8.34 0.51 -1.58
N ASP A 374 7.13 0.50 -2.13
CA ASP A 374 6.52 1.70 -2.70
C ASP A 374 6.30 2.81 -1.65
N CYS A 375 6.49 4.07 -2.01
CA CYS A 375 6.15 5.18 -1.11
C CYS A 375 4.64 5.27 -0.91
N ILE A 376 3.89 5.29 -2.01
CA ILE A 376 2.42 5.20 -2.02
C ILE A 376 2.04 4.11 -3.02
N ALA A 377 1.22 3.15 -2.60
CA ALA A 377 0.70 2.13 -3.50
C ALA A 377 -0.82 1.99 -3.35
N ILE A 378 -1.55 2.66 -4.23
CA ILE A 378 -3.02 2.65 -4.24
C ILE A 378 -3.52 1.28 -4.68
N LYS A 379 -4.38 0.66 -3.88
CA LYS A 379 -4.90 -0.70 -4.05
C LYS A 379 -6.42 -0.69 -4.23
N ALA A 380 -6.99 -1.77 -4.77
CA ALA A 380 -8.43 -1.96 -4.90
C ALA A 380 -8.81 -3.43 -5.05
N GLY A 381 -8.40 -4.29 -4.13
CA GLY A 381 -8.71 -5.71 -4.13
C GLY A 381 -7.82 -6.56 -5.04
N LYS A 382 -7.80 -7.84 -4.73
CA LYS A 382 -7.03 -8.88 -5.43
C LYS A 382 -7.87 -10.14 -5.58
N ASN A 383 -7.74 -10.84 -6.71
CA ASN A 383 -8.53 -12.03 -7.02
C ASN A 383 -10.03 -11.75 -6.95
N LEU A 384 -10.79 -12.50 -6.15
CA LEU A 384 -12.23 -12.32 -5.98
C LEU A 384 -12.60 -11.37 -4.82
N ASP A 385 -11.63 -10.86 -4.05
CA ASP A 385 -11.88 -9.96 -2.92
C ASP A 385 -12.05 -8.50 -3.37
N THR A 386 -13.08 -8.24 -4.15
CA THR A 386 -13.41 -6.93 -4.75
C THR A 386 -14.67 -6.29 -4.18
N GLN A 387 -15.19 -6.81 -3.08
CA GLN A 387 -16.49 -6.42 -2.51
C GLN A 387 -16.58 -4.95 -2.09
N PHE A 388 -15.45 -4.27 -1.89
CA PHE A 388 -15.42 -2.85 -1.50
C PHE A 388 -15.41 -1.89 -2.70
N GLY A 389 -15.23 -2.41 -3.91
CA GLY A 389 -15.19 -1.61 -5.14
C GLY A 389 -13.89 -0.81 -5.33
N PRO A 390 -13.94 0.30 -6.09
CA PRO A 390 -12.75 1.02 -6.49
C PRO A 390 -12.18 1.93 -5.39
N THR A 391 -10.86 2.18 -5.46
CA THR A 391 -10.25 3.36 -4.85
C THR A 391 -10.42 4.55 -5.77
N GLN A 392 -10.90 5.68 -5.22
CA GLN A 392 -11.18 6.86 -6.02
C GLN A 392 -11.12 8.16 -5.23
N ASN A 393 -11.01 9.28 -5.98
CA ASN A 393 -10.97 10.62 -5.40
C ASN A 393 -9.79 10.80 -4.42
N VAL A 394 -8.59 10.48 -4.90
CA VAL A 394 -7.35 10.56 -4.13
C VAL A 394 -6.54 11.76 -4.60
N VAL A 395 -6.16 12.65 -3.69
CA VAL A 395 -5.23 13.75 -3.96
C VAL A 395 -3.95 13.56 -3.15
N ILE A 396 -2.81 13.61 -3.84
CA ILE A 396 -1.47 13.50 -3.27
C ILE A 396 -0.74 14.80 -3.60
N GLN A 397 -0.31 15.54 -2.58
CA GLN A 397 0.33 16.83 -2.83
C GLN A 397 1.37 17.22 -1.79
N ASN A 398 2.36 18.03 -2.24
CA ASN A 398 3.38 18.62 -1.38
C ASN A 398 4.21 17.58 -0.61
N CYS A 399 4.43 16.39 -1.21
CA CYS A 399 5.14 15.27 -0.61
C CYS A 399 6.58 15.18 -1.09
N VAL A 400 7.42 14.53 -0.27
CA VAL A 400 8.83 14.23 -0.59
C VAL A 400 9.05 12.72 -0.52
N MET A 401 9.66 12.14 -1.56
CA MET A 401 9.97 10.72 -1.65
C MET A 401 11.48 10.53 -1.80
N ASN A 402 12.12 9.97 -0.78
CA ASN A 402 13.58 9.84 -0.72
C ASN A 402 14.08 8.50 -1.25
N SER A 403 13.33 7.42 -1.04
CA SER A 403 13.65 6.06 -1.47
C SER A 403 12.37 5.25 -1.68
N GLY A 404 12.47 4.13 -2.37
CA GLY A 404 11.35 3.20 -2.55
C GLY A 404 11.38 2.48 -3.90
N HIS A 405 10.52 1.46 -4.06
CA HIS A 405 10.38 0.78 -5.34
C HIS A 405 9.56 1.59 -6.35
N GLY A 406 8.57 2.33 -5.89
CA GLY A 406 7.78 3.28 -6.68
C GLY A 406 7.43 4.50 -5.87
N GLY A 407 7.40 5.67 -6.49
CA GLY A 407 6.98 6.90 -5.82
C GLY A 407 5.46 6.94 -5.65
N VAL A 408 4.73 7.36 -6.66
CA VAL A 408 3.27 7.23 -6.73
C VAL A 408 2.93 6.01 -7.58
N THR A 409 2.48 4.94 -6.90
CA THR A 409 2.16 3.66 -7.53
C THR A 409 0.65 3.40 -7.50
N LEU A 410 0.07 2.92 -8.60
CA LEU A 410 -1.27 2.38 -8.70
C LEU A 410 -1.15 0.86 -8.95
N GLY A 411 -1.70 0.06 -8.03
CA GLY A 411 -1.62 -1.40 -8.09
C GLY A 411 -0.51 -1.99 -7.21
N SER A 412 -0.15 -3.28 -7.42
CA SER A 412 -0.66 -4.24 -8.42
C SER A 412 -2.06 -4.77 -8.11
N GLU A 413 -2.50 -4.73 -6.86
CA GLU A 413 -3.81 -5.15 -6.40
C GLU A 413 -4.85 -4.10 -6.80
N MET A 414 -5.58 -4.33 -7.91
CA MET A 414 -6.49 -3.33 -8.48
C MET A 414 -7.74 -3.95 -9.11
N SER A 415 -8.10 -5.16 -8.71
CA SER A 415 -9.23 -5.90 -9.28
C SER A 415 -10.57 -5.18 -9.17
N GLY A 416 -10.76 -4.32 -8.17
CA GLY A 416 -11.93 -3.45 -8.01
C GLY A 416 -11.86 -2.13 -8.77
N GLY A 417 -10.70 -1.81 -9.38
CA GLY A 417 -10.47 -0.58 -10.13
C GLY A 417 -9.92 0.59 -9.32
N ILE A 418 -9.16 1.47 -10.01
CA ILE A 418 -8.60 2.70 -9.44
C ILE A 418 -8.91 3.85 -10.39
N GLN A 419 -9.46 4.95 -9.89
CA GLN A 419 -9.80 6.10 -10.72
C GLN A 419 -9.78 7.44 -9.96
N HIS A 420 -9.70 8.55 -10.72
CA HIS A 420 -9.69 9.92 -10.17
C HIS A 420 -8.61 10.12 -9.11
N VAL A 421 -7.37 9.82 -9.51
CA VAL A 421 -6.17 10.03 -8.71
C VAL A 421 -5.42 11.25 -9.24
N TYR A 422 -5.03 12.13 -8.33
CA TYR A 422 -4.38 13.40 -8.65
C TYR A 422 -3.11 13.53 -7.83
N ALA A 423 -1.97 13.72 -8.48
CA ALA A 423 -0.66 13.89 -7.85
C ALA A 423 -0.04 15.22 -8.30
N GLN A 424 0.29 16.11 -7.36
CA GLN A 424 0.86 17.41 -7.69
C GLN A 424 1.87 17.93 -6.67
N ASN A 425 2.81 18.76 -7.13
CA ASN A 425 3.81 19.40 -6.28
C ASN A 425 4.60 18.36 -5.46
N ILE A 426 5.13 17.35 -6.12
CA ILE A 426 5.87 16.25 -5.48
C ILE A 426 7.34 16.37 -5.85
N GLU A 427 8.20 16.22 -4.85
CA GLU A 427 9.63 16.04 -5.03
C GLU A 427 9.98 14.55 -4.86
N PHE A 428 10.25 13.86 -5.96
CA PHE A 428 10.91 12.56 -5.92
C PHE A 428 12.40 12.80 -5.75
N ARG A 429 12.81 13.04 -4.51
CA ARG A 429 14.17 13.48 -4.17
C ARG A 429 15.21 12.43 -4.49
N ASN A 430 14.87 11.14 -4.35
CA ASN A 430 15.79 10.04 -4.56
C ASN A 430 17.11 10.30 -3.82
N ALA A 431 17.02 10.56 -2.51
CA ALA A 431 18.14 11.03 -1.69
C ALA A 431 19.31 10.02 -1.65
N HIS A 432 19.00 8.73 -1.82
CA HIS A 432 19.96 7.63 -1.77
C HIS A 432 20.26 7.05 -3.17
N TRP A 433 20.21 7.89 -4.20
CA TRP A 433 20.34 7.47 -5.60
C TRP A 433 21.56 6.58 -5.93
N ALA A 434 22.65 6.69 -5.17
CA ALA A 434 23.86 5.92 -5.39
C ALA A 434 23.84 4.52 -4.74
N THR A 435 23.13 4.36 -3.64
CA THR A 435 23.12 3.15 -2.80
C THR A 435 21.80 2.41 -2.85
N ASP A 436 20.70 3.11 -2.67
CA ASP A 436 19.35 2.58 -2.63
C ASP A 436 18.38 3.52 -3.39
N PRO A 437 18.47 3.55 -4.73
CA PRO A 437 17.73 4.51 -5.54
C PRO A 437 16.24 4.22 -5.56
N LEU A 438 15.44 5.28 -5.68
CA LEU A 438 14.05 5.18 -6.08
C LEU A 438 13.97 4.49 -7.46
N ASN A 439 13.30 3.34 -7.55
CA ASN A 439 13.33 2.55 -8.77
C ASN A 439 12.55 3.19 -9.92
N THR A 440 11.38 3.77 -9.62
CA THR A 440 10.54 4.48 -10.59
C THR A 440 9.70 5.53 -9.86
N ALA A 441 9.31 6.60 -10.52
CA ALA A 441 8.58 7.69 -9.87
C ALA A 441 7.07 7.57 -10.02
N ILE A 442 6.57 7.49 -11.24
CA ILE A 442 5.15 7.39 -11.59
C ILE A 442 4.92 5.97 -12.12
N ARG A 443 4.21 5.18 -11.33
CA ARG A 443 4.13 3.75 -11.59
C ARG A 443 2.71 3.24 -11.61
N MET A 444 2.36 2.50 -12.65
CA MET A 444 1.18 1.65 -12.70
C MET A 444 1.64 0.22 -12.92
N LYS A 445 1.26 -0.69 -12.04
CA LYS A 445 1.64 -2.10 -12.13
C LYS A 445 0.42 -2.98 -11.94
N THR A 446 0.22 -3.94 -12.82
CA THR A 446 -0.88 -4.89 -12.77
C THR A 446 -0.54 -6.13 -13.61
N ASN A 447 -1.42 -7.07 -13.72
CA ASN A 447 -1.25 -8.22 -14.60
C ASN A 447 -2.60 -8.79 -15.07
N MET A 448 -2.53 -9.82 -15.90
CA MET A 448 -3.68 -10.46 -16.54
C MET A 448 -4.59 -11.23 -15.55
N ASN A 449 -4.22 -11.34 -14.27
CA ASN A 449 -5.05 -11.94 -13.23
C ASN A 449 -5.94 -10.91 -12.51
N ARG A 450 -5.58 -9.62 -12.57
CA ARG A 450 -6.23 -8.59 -11.74
C ARG A 450 -7.60 -8.18 -12.28
N GLY A 451 -7.75 -8.03 -13.60
CA GLY A 451 -8.93 -7.37 -14.16
C GLY A 451 -9.00 -5.91 -13.71
N GLY A 452 -10.20 -5.37 -13.57
CA GLY A 452 -10.42 -4.02 -13.10
C GLY A 452 -9.94 -2.95 -14.07
N PHE A 453 -9.76 -1.72 -13.57
CA PHE A 453 -9.34 -0.60 -14.39
C PHE A 453 -8.42 0.37 -13.64
N LEU A 454 -7.48 0.99 -14.37
CA LEU A 454 -6.70 2.16 -13.97
C LEU A 454 -7.03 3.29 -14.94
N ARG A 455 -7.69 4.35 -14.47
CA ARG A 455 -8.10 5.45 -15.33
C ARG A 455 -8.24 6.78 -14.59
N HIS A 456 -8.26 7.88 -15.34
CA HIS A 456 -8.36 9.23 -14.79
C HIS A 456 -7.26 9.51 -13.75
N PHE A 457 -6.00 9.25 -14.17
CA PHE A 457 -4.83 9.55 -13.36
C PHE A 457 -4.14 10.81 -13.90
N TYR A 458 -3.96 11.79 -13.03
CA TYR A 458 -3.46 13.11 -13.37
C TYR A 458 -2.24 13.44 -12.52
N VAL A 459 -1.13 13.82 -13.17
CA VAL A 459 0.12 14.20 -12.51
C VAL A 459 0.58 15.56 -13.02
N ARG A 460 0.97 16.48 -12.14
CA ARG A 460 1.58 17.76 -12.53
C ARG A 460 2.56 18.31 -11.51
N ASN A 461 3.46 19.19 -12.00
CA ASN A 461 4.43 19.91 -11.17
C ASN A 461 5.27 18.97 -10.30
N VAL A 462 6.07 18.14 -10.95
CA VAL A 462 6.91 17.14 -10.29
C VAL A 462 8.37 17.42 -10.57
N THR A 463 9.20 17.33 -9.53
CA THR A 463 10.66 17.46 -9.66
C THR A 463 11.37 16.21 -9.19
N MET A 464 12.44 15.84 -9.87
CA MET A 464 13.28 14.66 -9.58
C MET A 464 14.75 15.06 -9.65
N PRO A 465 15.30 15.76 -8.64
CA PRO A 465 16.64 16.35 -8.72
C PRO A 465 17.74 15.31 -8.95
N ASN A 466 17.57 14.08 -8.48
CA ASN A 466 18.53 13.00 -8.61
C ASN A 466 18.02 11.84 -9.51
N GLY A 467 17.08 12.14 -10.41
CA GLY A 467 16.50 11.13 -11.31
C GLY A 467 15.86 9.96 -10.60
N VAL A 468 15.90 8.79 -11.23
CA VAL A 468 15.51 7.49 -10.67
C VAL A 468 16.62 6.47 -10.93
N SER A 469 16.40 5.19 -10.61
CA SER A 469 17.37 4.12 -10.85
C SER A 469 17.94 4.16 -12.27
N LEU A 470 19.24 4.07 -12.38
CA LEU A 470 19.96 4.00 -13.66
C LEU A 470 20.06 2.57 -14.22
N LYS A 471 19.55 1.60 -13.49
CA LYS A 471 19.59 0.18 -13.85
C LYS A 471 18.17 -0.34 -14.03
N PRO A 472 17.88 -1.07 -15.14
CA PRO A 472 16.61 -1.77 -15.29
C PRO A 472 16.60 -3.03 -14.43
N LEU A 473 15.40 -3.47 -14.01
CA LEU A 473 15.20 -4.87 -13.66
C LEU A 473 14.97 -5.68 -14.95
N VAL A 474 15.51 -6.89 -15.00
CA VAL A 474 15.32 -7.74 -16.17
C VAL A 474 13.91 -8.30 -16.18
N TYR A 475 13.17 -8.03 -17.25
CA TYR A 475 11.85 -8.61 -17.46
C TYR A 475 11.97 -10.13 -17.75
N LYS A 476 11.16 -10.91 -17.08
CA LYS A 476 11.09 -12.36 -17.23
C LYS A 476 9.68 -12.77 -17.64
N PRO A 477 9.40 -12.80 -18.96
CA PRO A 477 8.09 -13.22 -19.44
C PRO A 477 7.83 -14.69 -19.15
N LEU A 478 6.56 -15.08 -19.17
CA LEU A 478 6.18 -16.48 -19.17
C LEU A 478 6.70 -17.19 -20.43
N PRO A 479 6.99 -18.50 -20.37
CA PRO A 479 7.32 -19.28 -21.55
C PRO A 479 6.22 -19.17 -22.63
N GLY A 480 6.61 -18.87 -23.86
CA GLY A 480 5.66 -18.66 -24.97
C GLY A 480 5.10 -17.24 -25.11
N SER A 481 5.41 -16.33 -24.20
CA SER A 481 5.02 -14.93 -24.32
C SER A 481 5.53 -14.33 -25.65
N PRO A 482 4.73 -13.48 -26.32
CA PRO A 482 5.16 -12.77 -27.52
C PRO A 482 6.25 -11.72 -27.25
N ILE A 483 6.50 -11.37 -25.99
CA ILE A 483 7.52 -10.40 -25.60
C ILE A 483 8.84 -11.15 -25.38
N PRO A 484 9.90 -10.85 -26.17
CA PRO A 484 11.19 -11.50 -25.99
C PRO A 484 11.78 -11.28 -24.59
N PRO A 485 12.46 -12.27 -24.02
CA PRO A 485 13.26 -12.09 -22.82
C PRO A 485 14.26 -10.93 -22.99
N ASN A 486 14.43 -10.12 -21.96
CA ASN A 486 15.34 -8.96 -21.96
C ASN A 486 15.00 -7.83 -22.95
N ALA A 487 13.85 -7.88 -23.64
CA ALA A 487 13.40 -6.80 -24.50
C ALA A 487 13.04 -5.53 -23.73
N VAL A 488 12.70 -5.70 -22.46
CA VAL A 488 12.22 -4.65 -21.55
C VAL A 488 12.97 -4.72 -20.25
N GLY A 489 13.37 -3.58 -19.70
CA GLY A 489 13.62 -3.49 -18.28
C GLY A 489 12.28 -3.59 -17.53
N SER A 490 12.12 -4.51 -16.58
CA SER A 490 10.91 -4.52 -15.78
C SER A 490 10.94 -3.40 -14.76
N SER A 491 9.83 -2.82 -14.47
CA SER A 491 9.45 -1.94 -13.35
C SER A 491 10.52 -1.13 -12.58
N ALA A 492 11.77 -1.03 -13.03
CA ALA A 492 12.78 -0.17 -12.47
C ALA A 492 13.56 0.57 -13.56
N GLY A 493 14.01 1.77 -13.24
CA GLY A 493 14.82 2.59 -14.14
C GLY A 493 14.04 3.39 -15.17
N ALA A 494 12.71 3.34 -15.19
CA ALA A 494 11.90 4.25 -15.99
C ALA A 494 11.22 5.31 -15.11
N VAL A 495 11.14 6.54 -15.60
CA VAL A 495 10.47 7.63 -14.87
C VAL A 495 8.96 7.38 -14.81
N VAL A 496 8.36 7.02 -15.94
CA VAL A 496 6.97 6.60 -16.05
C VAL A 496 6.92 5.15 -16.47
N THR A 497 6.29 4.33 -15.64
CA THR A 497 6.12 2.90 -15.88
C THR A 497 4.65 2.53 -15.85
N ILE A 498 4.15 1.89 -16.92
CA ILE A 498 2.90 1.14 -16.94
C ILE A 498 3.26 -0.29 -17.29
N ASP A 499 3.05 -1.24 -16.39
CA ASP A 499 3.40 -2.64 -16.54
C ASP A 499 2.16 -3.51 -16.27
N CYS A 500 1.53 -4.00 -17.36
CA CYS A 500 0.37 -4.89 -17.29
C CYS A 500 0.75 -6.38 -17.33
N ASP A 501 2.04 -6.69 -17.19
CA ASP A 501 2.54 -8.07 -17.03
C ASP A 501 3.44 -8.19 -15.79
N TYR A 502 3.13 -7.41 -14.74
CA TYR A 502 3.89 -7.40 -13.50
C TYR A 502 3.85 -8.75 -12.80
N ALA A 503 5.05 -9.30 -12.47
CA ALA A 503 5.21 -10.58 -11.80
C ALA A 503 4.38 -11.73 -12.43
N PRO A 504 4.51 -11.98 -13.75
CA PRO A 504 3.62 -12.91 -14.47
C PRO A 504 3.68 -14.35 -13.94
N THR A 505 4.81 -14.75 -13.34
CA THR A 505 5.01 -16.10 -12.78
C THR A 505 4.37 -16.29 -11.40
N ALA A 506 3.91 -15.22 -10.76
CA ALA A 506 3.31 -15.28 -9.43
C ALA A 506 1.83 -15.69 -9.45
N ASP A 507 1.16 -15.53 -10.60
CA ASP A 507 -0.28 -15.77 -10.75
C ASP A 507 -0.56 -16.94 -11.69
N ASN A 508 -1.58 -17.73 -11.36
CA ASN A 508 -1.96 -18.92 -12.10
C ASN A 508 -3.15 -18.71 -13.03
N VAL A 509 -3.89 -17.63 -12.87
CA VAL A 509 -5.04 -17.24 -13.68
C VAL A 509 -4.66 -16.00 -14.48
N ARG A 510 -4.88 -16.01 -15.80
CA ARG A 510 -4.50 -14.90 -16.70
C ARG A 510 -5.62 -14.58 -17.70
N THR A 511 -6.86 -14.72 -17.26
CA THR A 511 -8.05 -14.52 -18.08
C THR A 511 -8.78 -13.21 -17.79
N ARG A 512 -8.21 -12.35 -16.95
CA ARG A 512 -8.80 -11.07 -16.54
C ARG A 512 -7.89 -9.90 -16.92
N PRO A 513 -7.89 -9.48 -18.18
CA PRO A 513 -7.08 -8.36 -18.62
C PRO A 513 -7.52 -7.05 -17.95
N PRO A 514 -6.59 -6.21 -17.50
CA PRO A 514 -6.91 -4.89 -16.97
C PRO A 514 -7.23 -3.89 -18.08
N ILE A 515 -7.99 -2.84 -17.74
CA ILE A 515 -8.20 -1.68 -18.59
C ILE A 515 -7.33 -0.53 -18.06
N VAL A 516 -6.49 0.05 -18.93
CA VAL A 516 -5.61 1.18 -18.57
C VAL A 516 -5.80 2.30 -19.57
N GLU A 517 -6.34 3.43 -19.13
CA GLU A 517 -6.73 4.53 -20.01
C GLU A 517 -6.77 5.89 -19.30
N ASN A 518 -6.77 6.98 -20.08
CA ASN A 518 -7.00 8.34 -19.59
C ASN A 518 -6.00 8.77 -18.50
N ILE A 519 -4.72 8.87 -18.91
CA ILE A 519 -3.59 9.21 -18.04
C ILE A 519 -2.95 10.50 -18.54
N HIS A 520 -2.82 11.49 -17.66
CA HIS A 520 -2.32 12.81 -18.02
C HIS A 520 -1.17 13.23 -17.11
N ILE A 521 0.00 13.41 -17.70
CA ILE A 521 1.24 13.77 -16.99
C ILE A 521 1.76 15.09 -17.58
N SER A 522 2.03 16.07 -16.72
CA SER A 522 2.53 17.36 -17.17
C SER A 522 3.53 17.98 -16.20
N GLY A 523 4.45 18.80 -16.72
CA GLY A 523 5.38 19.58 -15.90
C GLY A 523 6.30 18.74 -15.04
N VAL A 524 6.80 17.61 -15.56
CA VAL A 524 7.79 16.74 -14.89
C VAL A 524 9.19 17.18 -15.28
N LYS A 525 10.06 17.44 -14.30
CA LYS A 525 11.46 17.81 -14.51
C LYS A 525 12.39 16.82 -13.83
N VAL A 526 13.18 16.10 -14.62
CA VAL A 526 14.12 15.09 -14.14
C VAL A 526 15.55 15.58 -14.26
N GLY A 527 16.22 15.73 -13.14
CA GLY A 527 17.63 16.09 -13.06
C GLY A 527 18.54 14.92 -13.40
N ASN A 528 19.77 15.25 -13.74
CA ASN A 528 20.83 14.28 -13.99
C ASN A 528 21.75 14.16 -12.77
N VAL A 529 22.13 12.94 -12.43
CA VAL A 529 23.26 12.67 -11.52
C VAL A 529 24.53 12.43 -12.33
N GLN A 530 25.69 12.79 -11.77
CA GLN A 530 26.97 12.59 -12.43
C GLN A 530 27.42 11.14 -12.28
N THR A 531 27.64 10.47 -13.40
CA THR A 531 28.19 9.11 -13.46
C THR A 531 29.57 9.11 -14.16
N LYS A 532 30.26 7.96 -14.13
CA LYS A 532 31.52 7.79 -14.88
C LYS A 532 31.32 7.95 -16.40
N ASP A 533 30.11 7.69 -16.91
CA ASP A 533 29.75 7.76 -18.32
C ASP A 533 29.03 9.08 -18.68
N GLY A 534 29.16 10.10 -17.82
CA GLY A 534 28.53 11.41 -17.95
C GLY A 534 27.21 11.53 -17.18
N PRO A 535 26.50 12.66 -17.33
CA PRO A 535 25.26 12.91 -16.62
C PRO A 535 24.14 11.96 -17.08
N ARG A 536 23.41 11.37 -16.13
CA ARG A 536 22.28 10.45 -16.39
C ARG A 536 21.13 10.71 -15.44
N SER A 537 19.88 10.58 -15.92
CA SER A 537 18.65 10.81 -15.15
C SER A 537 17.92 9.53 -14.76
N CYS A 538 17.93 8.55 -15.64
CA CYS A 538 17.19 7.31 -15.53
C CYS A 538 17.79 6.27 -16.49
N TYR A 539 17.30 5.03 -16.45
CA TYR A 539 17.65 4.07 -17.50
C TYR A 539 16.87 4.35 -18.78
N GLN A 540 15.55 4.54 -18.68
CA GLN A 540 14.62 4.88 -19.76
C GLN A 540 13.66 5.98 -19.32
N ALA A 541 13.13 6.78 -20.24
CA ALA A 541 12.10 7.77 -19.92
C ALA A 541 10.75 7.08 -19.64
N LEU A 542 10.30 6.21 -20.56
CA LEU A 542 8.99 5.58 -20.51
C LEU A 542 9.09 4.06 -20.68
N LEU A 543 8.32 3.31 -19.91
CA LEU A 543 8.05 1.89 -20.11
C LEU A 543 6.54 1.67 -20.08
N LEU A 544 5.94 1.38 -21.23
CA LEU A 544 4.50 1.17 -21.37
C LEU A 544 4.26 -0.22 -21.95
N LEU A 545 4.08 -1.20 -21.07
CA LEU A 545 3.80 -2.58 -21.41
C LEU A 545 2.32 -2.85 -21.11
N GLY A 546 1.52 -2.86 -22.19
CA GLY A 546 0.09 -3.14 -22.12
C GLY A 546 -0.23 -4.61 -21.87
N PRO A 547 -1.51 -4.95 -21.69
CA PRO A 547 -1.95 -6.32 -21.47
C PRO A 547 -1.47 -7.25 -22.58
N VAL A 548 -0.96 -8.42 -22.19
CA VAL A 548 -0.31 -9.37 -23.10
C VAL A 548 -1.32 -10.39 -23.60
N ASP A 549 -1.55 -10.41 -24.93
CA ASP A 549 -2.39 -11.41 -25.59
C ASP A 549 -1.65 -12.73 -25.70
N PHE A 550 -1.90 -13.60 -24.74
CA PHE A 550 -1.18 -14.86 -24.62
C PHE A 550 -1.98 -15.89 -23.83
N ASP A 551 -2.16 -17.07 -24.41
CA ASP A 551 -2.75 -18.21 -23.74
C ASP A 551 -1.75 -18.80 -22.73
N TYR A 552 -2.13 -18.83 -21.47
CA TYR A 552 -1.33 -19.42 -20.41
C TYR A 552 -2.05 -20.63 -19.82
N ASN A 553 -1.41 -21.80 -19.90
CA ASN A 553 -1.98 -23.09 -19.44
C ASN A 553 -3.35 -23.42 -20.07
N GLY A 554 -3.60 -23.01 -21.31
CA GLY A 554 -4.87 -23.21 -21.98
C GLY A 554 -5.97 -22.23 -21.57
N ASP A 555 -5.67 -21.28 -20.68
CA ASP A 555 -6.58 -20.21 -20.33
C ASP A 555 -6.58 -19.14 -21.40
N LYS A 556 -7.74 -18.88 -22.00
CA LYS A 556 -7.89 -17.84 -23.01
C LYS A 556 -8.32 -16.54 -22.36
N PRO A 557 -7.56 -15.44 -22.50
CA PRO A 557 -8.00 -14.17 -21.96
C PRO A 557 -9.26 -13.66 -22.64
N ALA A 558 -10.04 -12.83 -21.93
CA ALA A 558 -11.12 -12.05 -22.51
C ALA A 558 -10.58 -11.02 -23.52
N GLU A 559 -11.45 -10.20 -24.09
CA GLU A 559 -11.03 -9.11 -24.99
C GLU A 559 -9.95 -8.24 -24.33
N ILE A 560 -8.82 -8.08 -25.02
CA ILE A 560 -7.67 -7.33 -24.56
C ILE A 560 -7.67 -5.94 -25.21
N LEU A 561 -7.68 -4.90 -24.37
CA LEU A 561 -7.59 -3.52 -24.82
C LEU A 561 -6.17 -2.99 -24.64
N PRO A 562 -5.64 -2.20 -25.61
CA PRO A 562 -4.36 -1.53 -25.43
C PRO A 562 -4.42 -0.49 -24.30
N ILE A 563 -3.27 -0.14 -23.73
CA ILE A 563 -3.11 1.13 -22.99
C ILE A 563 -3.47 2.25 -23.94
N ARG A 564 -4.36 3.17 -23.55
CA ARG A 564 -4.83 4.23 -24.45
C ARG A 564 -5.06 5.57 -23.75
N ASP A 565 -5.09 6.62 -24.59
CA ASP A 565 -5.39 7.99 -24.15
C ASP A 565 -4.44 8.49 -23.05
N VAL A 566 -3.14 8.34 -23.32
CA VAL A 566 -2.07 8.85 -22.47
C VAL A 566 -1.52 10.15 -23.04
N THR A 567 -1.46 11.21 -22.24
CA THR A 567 -0.83 12.47 -22.64
C THR A 567 0.32 12.83 -21.70
N ILE A 568 1.44 13.20 -22.27
CA ILE A 568 2.64 13.67 -21.56
C ILE A 568 3.01 15.02 -22.17
N THR A 569 2.95 16.08 -21.35
CA THR A 569 3.05 17.46 -21.85
C THR A 569 4.02 18.27 -20.98
N ASP A 570 4.83 19.12 -21.62
CA ASP A 570 5.76 20.04 -20.95
C ASP A 570 6.68 19.35 -19.94
N CYS A 571 7.29 18.22 -20.36
CA CYS A 571 8.17 17.42 -19.50
C CYS A 571 9.61 17.42 -20.00
N ASP A 572 10.56 17.34 -19.07
CA ASP A 572 11.97 17.11 -19.34
C ASP A 572 12.43 15.88 -18.57
N PHE A 573 12.77 14.81 -19.29
CA PHE A 573 13.20 13.55 -18.70
C PHE A 573 14.74 13.44 -18.55
N GLY A 574 15.48 14.52 -18.80
CA GLY A 574 16.93 14.54 -18.69
C GLY A 574 17.60 13.61 -19.70
N THR A 575 18.67 12.93 -19.26
CA THR A 575 19.50 12.09 -20.14
C THR A 575 19.42 10.62 -19.73
N PRO A 576 18.55 9.79 -20.32
CA PRO A 576 18.48 8.36 -20.05
C PRO A 576 19.80 7.65 -20.39
N VAL A 577 20.11 6.55 -19.67
CA VAL A 577 21.21 5.64 -20.04
C VAL A 577 20.96 5.06 -21.44
N ASN A 578 19.74 4.61 -21.69
CA ASN A 578 19.30 4.11 -22.99
C ASN A 578 18.69 5.24 -23.83
N ALA A 579 19.48 6.26 -24.16
CA ALA A 579 19.01 7.39 -24.97
C ALA A 579 18.67 7.02 -26.42
N ALA A 580 19.24 5.94 -26.95
CA ALA A 580 18.93 5.46 -28.31
C ALA A 580 17.52 4.86 -28.41
N GLN A 581 17.00 4.30 -27.31
CA GLN A 581 15.65 3.76 -27.19
C GLN A 581 15.01 4.29 -25.88
N PRO A 582 14.59 5.56 -25.86
CA PRO A 582 14.18 6.24 -24.62
C PRO A 582 12.83 5.75 -24.08
N TRP A 583 12.10 4.97 -24.86
CA TRP A 583 10.85 4.32 -24.45
C TRP A 583 10.76 2.89 -24.93
N PHE A 584 10.02 2.07 -24.19
CA PHE A 584 9.54 0.76 -24.59
C PHE A 584 8.00 0.78 -24.65
N LEU A 585 7.43 0.27 -25.74
CA LEU A 585 5.98 0.22 -25.98
C LEU A 585 5.58 -1.18 -26.41
N TYR A 586 4.51 -1.73 -25.83
CA TYR A 586 3.86 -2.96 -26.27
C TYR A 586 2.36 -2.85 -25.99
N ASN A 587 1.52 -3.17 -26.97
CA ASN A 587 0.06 -3.06 -26.92
C ASN A 587 -0.41 -1.70 -26.36
N VAL A 588 -0.01 -0.64 -27.03
CA VAL A 588 -0.23 0.75 -26.64
C VAL A 588 -0.82 1.53 -27.81
N ARG A 589 -1.80 2.38 -27.55
CA ARG A 589 -2.45 3.19 -28.59
C ARG A 589 -2.63 4.63 -28.13
N ASN A 590 -2.35 5.59 -29.03
CA ASN A 590 -2.62 7.01 -28.81
C ASN A 590 -1.92 7.60 -27.55
N VAL A 591 -0.59 7.40 -27.45
CA VAL A 591 0.24 8.08 -26.46
C VAL A 591 0.78 9.36 -27.08
N LYS A 592 0.24 10.50 -26.64
CA LYS A 592 0.58 11.80 -27.17
C LYS A 592 1.67 12.48 -26.32
N LEU A 593 2.80 12.77 -26.96
CA LEU A 593 3.85 13.62 -26.41
C LEU A 593 3.71 15.03 -26.98
N THR A 594 3.74 16.05 -26.11
CA THR A 594 3.71 17.46 -26.52
C THR A 594 4.75 18.23 -25.70
N ASN A 595 5.71 18.86 -26.38
CA ASN A 595 6.81 19.57 -25.75
C ASN A 595 7.56 18.72 -24.71
N VAL A 596 7.94 17.47 -25.07
CA VAL A 596 8.64 16.54 -24.20
C VAL A 596 10.11 16.47 -24.58
N THR A 597 10.99 16.86 -23.68
CA THR A 597 12.45 16.81 -23.88
C THR A 597 13.04 15.51 -23.33
N ILE A 598 13.81 14.79 -24.16
CA ILE A 598 14.58 13.60 -23.76
C ILE A 598 15.96 13.70 -24.39
N ALA A 599 17.00 13.62 -23.57
CA ALA A 599 18.40 13.75 -24.01
C ALA A 599 18.64 15.02 -24.86
N GLY A 600 17.99 16.12 -24.50
CA GLY A 600 18.09 17.41 -25.21
C GLY A 600 17.28 17.52 -26.49
N LYS A 601 16.54 16.47 -26.89
CA LYS A 601 15.67 16.49 -28.07
C LYS A 601 14.21 16.65 -27.67
N VAL A 602 13.52 17.60 -28.30
CA VAL A 602 12.08 17.81 -28.12
C VAL A 602 11.28 16.83 -28.98
N HIS A 603 10.25 16.25 -28.40
CA HIS A 603 9.32 15.33 -29.04
C HIS A 603 7.89 15.89 -28.99
N ASP A 604 7.32 16.09 -30.19
CA ASP A 604 5.91 16.43 -30.44
C ASP A 604 5.37 15.34 -31.36
N THR A 605 4.81 14.27 -30.81
CA THR A 605 4.45 13.07 -31.57
C THR A 605 3.38 12.25 -30.89
N THR A 606 2.77 11.34 -31.64
CA THR A 606 1.86 10.32 -31.10
C THR A 606 2.46 8.94 -31.32
N LEU A 607 2.55 8.15 -30.25
CA LEU A 607 3.14 6.82 -30.23
C LEU A 607 2.05 5.76 -30.16
N SER A 608 2.25 4.63 -30.84
CA SER A 608 1.44 3.41 -30.76
C SER A 608 2.33 2.19 -31.04
N ALA A 609 2.01 1.03 -30.45
CA ALA A 609 2.73 -0.23 -30.67
C ALA A 609 1.84 -1.45 -30.36
#